data_48403b768f1b5e3fbb8af76253cb6728
#
_entry.id   48403b768f1b5e3fbb8af76253cb6728
#
_cell.length_a   1.000
_cell.length_b   1.000
_cell.length_c   1.000
_cell.angle_alpha   90.00
_cell.angle_beta   90.00
_cell.angle_gamma   90.00
#
_symmetry.space_group_name_H-M   'P 1'
#
loop_
_entity.id
_entity.type
_entity.pdbx_description
1 polymer ?
#
loop_
_entity_poly.entity_id
_entity_poly.type
_entity_poly.pdbx_seq_one_letter_code
_entity_poly.pdbx_strand_id
1 'polypeptide(L)'
;IARRVVQHSDASDNYSNAFKNLLATPRLIHWGIDASIEAIDPYLPDEYASIGLSVNFVHTAPTSLGMTVTVHASIIAITDHDVTLSVKAWDEQGEIGHGTHKRSIVLKQTVLDKAEERTKLLMVRQANKQIEEMRR
;
A
#
# COMPACT_ATOMS: atom_id res chain seq x y z
N ILE A 1 7.53 12.46 6.71
CA ILE A 1 6.38 12.68 7.63
C ILE A 1 5.23 13.29 6.83
N ALA A 2 4.07 12.67 6.90
CA ALA A 2 2.85 13.16 6.28
C ALA A 2 1.81 13.48 7.35
N ARG A 3 1.06 14.57 7.14
CA ARG A 3 -0.06 14.97 8.02
C ARG A 3 -1.32 15.05 7.22
N ARG A 4 -2.40 14.45 7.74
CA ARG A 4 -3.69 14.41 7.06
C ARG A 4 -4.82 14.62 8.05
N VAL A 5 -5.79 15.45 7.66
CA VAL A 5 -7.02 15.62 8.42
C VAL A 5 -8.01 14.55 7.99
N VAL A 6 -8.61 13.84 8.95
CA VAL A 6 -9.58 12.78 8.64
C VAL A 6 -10.86 13.38 8.06
N GLN A 7 -11.23 12.93 6.87
CA GLN A 7 -12.43 13.35 6.13
C GLN A 7 -13.41 12.17 5.97
N HIS A 8 -14.62 12.45 5.50
CA HIS A 8 -15.63 11.41 5.29
C HIS A 8 -15.16 10.28 4.37
N SER A 9 -14.42 10.61 3.31
CA SER A 9 -13.87 9.61 2.39
C SER A 9 -12.88 8.66 3.07
N ASP A 10 -12.22 9.10 4.14
CA ASP A 10 -11.25 8.28 4.88
C ASP A 10 -11.93 7.27 5.81
N ALA A 11 -13.23 7.39 6.01
CA ALA A 11 -14.05 6.46 6.80
C ALA A 11 -14.83 5.46 5.94
N SER A 12 -14.84 5.61 4.62
CA SER A 12 -15.68 4.83 3.71
C SER A 12 -15.41 3.32 3.76
N ASP A 13 -14.17 2.92 4.03
CA ASP A 13 -13.76 1.53 4.05
C ASP A 13 -14.10 0.81 5.37
N ASN A 14 -14.76 1.47 6.30
CA ASN A 14 -15.26 0.80 7.51
C ASN A 14 -16.46 -0.13 7.23
N TYR A 15 -17.21 0.13 6.16
CA TYR A 15 -18.39 -0.66 5.76
C TYR A 15 -19.42 -0.83 6.87
N SER A 16 -19.47 0.11 7.80
CA SER A 16 -20.40 0.08 8.93
C SER A 16 -20.95 1.47 9.20
N ASN A 17 -22.28 1.58 9.31
CA ASN A 17 -22.92 2.84 9.64
C ASN A 17 -22.56 3.33 11.06
N ALA A 18 -22.21 2.41 11.96
CA ALA A 18 -21.80 2.75 13.32
C ALA A 18 -20.48 3.52 13.35
N PHE A 19 -19.59 3.27 12.39
CA PHE A 19 -18.23 3.83 12.35
C PHE A 19 -17.98 4.77 11.18
N LYS A 20 -19.00 5.33 10.60
CA LYS A 20 -18.92 6.21 9.42
C LYS A 20 -18.13 7.51 9.66
N ASN A 21 -17.86 7.86 10.92
CA ASN A 21 -17.12 9.06 11.29
C ASN A 21 -15.72 8.75 11.84
N LEU A 22 -15.24 7.53 11.66
CA LEU A 22 -13.92 7.11 12.12
C LEU A 22 -13.01 6.79 10.95
N LEU A 23 -11.72 7.08 11.13
CA LEU A 23 -10.69 6.68 10.16
C LEU A 23 -10.70 5.16 9.98
N ALA A 24 -10.84 4.71 8.74
CA ALA A 24 -10.82 3.29 8.42
C ALA A 24 -9.40 2.73 8.43
N THR A 25 -9.24 1.49 8.90
CA THR A 25 -7.93 0.82 8.92
C THR A 25 -7.28 0.74 7.54
N PRO A 26 -7.97 0.36 6.44
CA PRO A 26 -7.35 0.36 5.12
C PRO A 26 -6.82 1.73 4.69
N ARG A 27 -7.50 2.81 5.07
CA ARG A 27 -7.06 4.17 4.75
C ARG A 27 -5.78 4.54 5.51
N LEU A 28 -5.68 4.15 6.77
CA LEU A 28 -4.48 4.37 7.57
C LEU A 28 -3.29 3.61 6.97
N ILE A 29 -3.50 2.37 6.56
CA ILE A 29 -2.48 1.58 5.87
C ILE A 29 -2.06 2.26 4.57
N HIS A 30 -3.00 2.79 3.80
CA HIS A 30 -2.72 3.53 2.58
C HIS A 30 -1.80 4.73 2.84
N TRP A 31 -2.07 5.50 3.89
CA TRP A 31 -1.20 6.62 4.27
C TRP A 31 0.19 6.16 4.69
N GLY A 32 0.30 5.01 5.34
CA GLY A 32 1.58 4.39 5.68
C GLY A 32 2.37 4.00 4.44
N ILE A 33 1.71 3.47 3.44
CA ILE A 33 2.32 3.13 2.15
C ILE A 33 2.79 4.39 1.43
N ASP A 34 1.96 5.44 1.38
CA ASP A 34 2.32 6.72 0.79
C ASP A 34 3.59 7.31 1.44
N ALA A 35 3.64 7.31 2.77
CA ALA A 35 4.80 7.80 3.51
C ALA A 35 6.06 6.97 3.22
N SER A 36 5.90 5.66 2.99
CA SER A 36 6.99 4.76 2.64
C SER A 36 7.53 5.04 1.24
N ILE A 37 6.64 5.27 0.28
CA ILE A 37 7.03 5.65 -1.09
C ILE A 37 7.81 6.97 -1.07
N GLU A 38 7.33 7.95 -0.33
CA GLU A 38 8.01 9.25 -0.16
C GLU A 38 9.41 9.11 0.46
N ALA A 39 9.61 8.10 1.30
CA ALA A 39 10.91 7.85 1.92
C ALA A 39 11.91 7.18 0.97
N ILE A 40 11.46 6.57 -0.11
CA ILE A 40 12.30 5.76 -1.01
C ILE A 40 12.38 6.36 -2.41
N ASP A 41 11.24 6.48 -3.09
CA ASP A 41 11.17 6.71 -4.53
C ASP A 41 11.80 8.02 -5.00
N PRO A 42 11.70 9.16 -4.27
CA PRO A 42 12.35 10.39 -4.70
C PRO A 42 13.88 10.31 -4.80
N TYR A 43 14.49 9.34 -4.16
CA TYR A 43 15.95 9.15 -4.15
C TYR A 43 16.42 8.12 -5.18
N LEU A 44 15.52 7.52 -5.93
CA LEU A 44 15.84 6.52 -6.95
C LEU A 44 16.06 7.16 -8.31
N PRO A 45 16.93 6.58 -9.17
CA PRO A 45 16.99 6.96 -10.58
C PRO A 45 15.64 6.74 -11.28
N ASP A 46 15.38 7.48 -12.36
CA ASP A 46 14.09 7.49 -13.06
C ASP A 46 13.61 6.12 -13.55
N GLU A 47 14.54 5.22 -13.85
CA GLU A 47 14.22 3.87 -14.34
C GLU A 47 13.73 2.94 -13.23
N TYR A 48 13.92 3.32 -11.97
CA TYR A 48 13.60 2.52 -10.80
C TYR A 48 12.37 3.06 -10.05
N ALA A 49 11.69 2.16 -9.38
CA ALA A 49 10.63 2.48 -8.43
C ALA A 49 10.61 1.42 -7.34
N SER A 50 9.94 1.69 -6.23
CA SER A 50 9.68 0.65 -5.25
C SER A 50 8.29 0.07 -5.45
N ILE A 51 8.17 -1.25 -5.23
CA ILE A 51 6.90 -1.97 -5.28
C ILE A 51 6.63 -2.60 -3.92
N GLY A 52 5.38 -2.56 -3.46
CA GLY A 52 4.99 -3.14 -2.19
C GLY A 52 5.01 -4.66 -2.22
N LEU A 53 5.57 -5.28 -1.17
CA LEU A 53 5.63 -6.73 -1.01
C LEU A 53 4.71 -7.21 0.11
N SER A 54 4.75 -6.57 1.27
CA SER A 54 3.96 -6.98 2.43
C SER A 54 3.72 -5.82 3.37
N VAL A 55 2.65 -5.91 4.12
CA VAL A 55 2.30 -4.96 5.18
C VAL A 55 1.88 -5.74 6.41
N ASN A 56 2.45 -5.40 7.55
CA ASN A 56 2.02 -5.91 8.84
C ASN A 56 1.75 -4.70 9.74
N PHE A 57 0.48 -4.39 9.99
CA PHE A 57 0.09 -3.16 10.67
C PHE A 57 -0.99 -3.42 11.71
N VAL A 58 -0.86 -2.76 12.87
CA VAL A 58 -1.83 -2.81 13.95
C VAL A 58 -2.42 -1.42 14.14
N HIS A 59 -3.74 -1.33 14.02
CA HIS A 59 -4.51 -0.11 14.28
C HIS A 59 -4.95 -0.14 15.76
N THR A 60 -4.35 0.70 16.58
CA THR A 60 -4.43 0.58 18.04
C THR A 60 -5.45 1.51 18.70
N ALA A 61 -5.87 2.56 17.99
CA ALA A 61 -6.84 3.52 18.54
C ALA A 61 -7.67 4.16 17.44
N PRO A 62 -8.95 4.46 17.71
CA PRO A 62 -9.81 5.13 16.73
C PRO A 62 -9.53 6.62 16.64
N THR A 63 -9.65 7.18 15.44
CA THR A 63 -9.50 8.61 15.18
C THR A 63 -10.74 9.14 14.49
N SER A 64 -11.31 10.21 15.04
CA SER A 64 -12.55 10.80 14.55
C SER A 64 -12.32 11.76 13.40
N LEU A 65 -13.38 12.01 12.62
CA LEU A 65 -13.42 13.08 11.62
C LEU A 65 -12.91 14.39 12.21
N GLY A 66 -12.12 15.11 11.43
CA GLY A 66 -11.58 16.41 11.79
C GLY A 66 -10.28 16.37 12.58
N MET A 67 -9.89 15.22 13.13
CA MET A 67 -8.60 15.05 13.79
C MET A 67 -7.48 14.96 12.75
N THR A 68 -6.30 15.37 13.16
CA THR A 68 -5.09 15.32 12.30
C THR A 68 -4.26 14.08 12.62
N VAL A 69 -3.96 13.31 11.61
CA VAL A 69 -3.10 12.13 11.70
C VAL A 69 -1.72 12.47 11.14
N THR A 70 -0.69 12.16 11.89
CA THR A 70 0.71 12.24 11.48
C THR A 70 1.24 10.83 11.26
N VAL A 71 1.79 10.56 10.09
CA VAL A 71 2.35 9.26 9.74
C VAL A 71 3.84 9.41 9.46
N HIS A 72 4.64 8.54 10.05
CA HIS A 72 6.09 8.52 9.86
C HIS A 72 6.54 7.13 9.43
N ALA A 73 7.22 7.08 8.29
CA ALA A 73 7.87 5.87 7.81
C ALA A 73 9.39 6.07 7.86
N SER A 74 10.10 5.10 8.43
CA SER A 74 11.56 5.14 8.50
C SER A 74 12.14 3.79 8.04
N ILE A 75 13.20 3.84 7.25
CA ILE A 75 13.89 2.65 6.77
C ILE A 75 14.66 2.04 7.94
N ILE A 76 14.39 0.76 8.24
CA ILE A 76 15.04 0.03 9.32
C ILE A 76 15.95 -1.09 8.84
N ALA A 77 15.79 -1.55 7.59
CA ALA A 77 16.65 -2.57 7.01
C ALA A 77 16.64 -2.50 5.49
N ILE A 78 17.78 -2.79 4.89
CA ILE A 78 17.92 -2.96 3.44
C ILE A 78 18.65 -4.28 3.22
N THR A 79 18.04 -5.19 2.46
CA THR A 79 18.61 -6.49 2.12
C THR A 79 18.45 -6.72 0.63
N ASP A 80 19.55 -6.75 -0.11
CA ASP A 80 19.56 -6.80 -1.59
C ASP A 80 18.75 -5.63 -2.16
N HIS A 81 17.60 -5.91 -2.77
CA HIS A 81 16.70 -4.91 -3.32
C HIS A 81 15.50 -4.61 -2.41
N ASP A 82 15.40 -5.31 -1.29
CA ASP A 82 14.27 -5.19 -0.37
C ASP A 82 14.54 -4.16 0.71
N VAL A 83 13.57 -3.31 0.95
CA VAL A 83 13.61 -2.26 1.97
C VAL A 83 12.49 -2.52 2.96
N THR A 84 12.84 -2.61 4.24
CA THR A 84 11.87 -2.73 5.32
C THR A 84 11.76 -1.39 6.03
N LEU A 85 10.52 -0.93 6.22
CA LEU A 85 10.23 0.33 6.89
C LEU A 85 9.43 0.07 8.15
N SER A 86 9.73 0.85 9.19
CA SER A 86 8.87 1.01 10.36
C SER A 86 7.89 2.13 10.07
N VAL A 87 6.61 1.88 10.28
CA VAL A 87 5.55 2.88 10.08
C VAL A 87 4.85 3.11 11.42
N LYS A 88 4.72 4.37 11.80
CA LYS A 88 3.99 4.78 13.01
C LYS A 88 3.05 5.91 12.69
N ALA A 89 1.92 5.94 13.37
CA ALA A 89 0.91 6.96 13.17
C ALA A 89 0.37 7.46 14.50
N TRP A 90 0.12 8.76 14.57
CA TRP A 90 -0.39 9.45 15.75
C TRP A 90 -1.53 10.38 15.35
N ASP A 91 -2.46 10.58 16.25
CA ASP A 91 -3.35 11.74 16.24
C ASP A 91 -3.01 12.67 17.41
N GLU A 92 -3.88 13.65 17.70
CA GLU A 92 -3.63 14.61 18.78
C GLU A 92 -3.63 13.97 20.17
N GLN A 93 -4.18 12.76 20.31
CA GLN A 93 -4.25 12.05 21.59
C GLN A 93 -3.12 11.05 21.81
N GLY A 94 -2.37 10.71 20.77
CA GLY A 94 -1.27 9.78 20.86
C GLY A 94 -1.20 8.81 19.69
N GLU A 95 -0.48 7.69 19.89
CA GLU A 95 -0.32 6.68 18.86
C GLU A 95 -1.63 5.99 18.51
N ILE A 96 -1.91 5.88 17.21
CA ILE A 96 -3.10 5.20 16.69
C ILE A 96 -2.78 3.94 15.91
N GLY A 97 -1.52 3.72 15.57
CA GLY A 97 -1.12 2.52 14.86
C GLY A 97 0.38 2.45 14.62
N HIS A 98 0.85 1.24 14.38
CA HIS A 98 2.25 0.96 14.04
C HIS A 98 2.37 -0.34 13.30
N GLY A 99 3.49 -0.50 12.61
CA GLY A 99 3.77 -1.74 11.91
C GLY A 99 5.01 -1.67 11.07
N THR A 100 5.13 -2.65 10.19
CA THR A 100 6.23 -2.73 9.23
C THR A 100 5.67 -2.87 7.82
N HIS A 101 6.41 -2.33 6.87
CA HIS A 101 6.09 -2.39 5.45
C HIS A 101 7.34 -2.78 4.68
N LYS A 102 7.23 -3.77 3.82
CA LYS A 102 8.33 -4.22 2.98
C LYS A 102 8.08 -3.85 1.54
N ARG A 103 9.08 -3.24 0.92
CA ARG A 103 9.05 -2.86 -0.49
C ARG A 103 10.29 -3.40 -1.19
N SER A 104 10.22 -3.55 -2.50
CA SER A 104 11.38 -3.93 -3.31
C SER A 104 11.68 -2.84 -4.34
N ILE A 105 12.95 -2.49 -4.48
CA ILE A 105 13.40 -1.56 -5.52
C ILE A 105 13.56 -2.36 -6.82
N VAL A 106 12.86 -1.92 -7.87
CA VAL A 106 12.76 -2.65 -9.13
C VAL A 106 12.95 -1.72 -10.32
N LEU A 107 13.37 -2.29 -11.45
CA LEU A 107 13.30 -1.60 -12.74
C LEU A 107 11.83 -1.56 -13.17
N LYS A 108 11.31 -0.37 -13.44
CA LYS A 108 9.91 -0.19 -13.86
C LYS A 108 9.55 -1.07 -15.05
N GLN A 109 10.41 -1.08 -16.07
CA GLN A 109 10.14 -1.81 -17.30
C GLN A 109 10.08 -3.32 -17.08
N THR A 110 10.93 -3.85 -16.22
CA THR A 110 10.92 -5.29 -15.88
C THR A 110 9.58 -5.73 -15.28
N VAL A 111 9.03 -4.93 -14.38
CA VAL A 111 7.72 -5.22 -13.76
C VAL A 111 6.60 -5.13 -14.78
N LEU A 112 6.61 -4.10 -15.62
CA LEU A 112 5.60 -3.92 -16.67
C LEU A 112 5.65 -5.05 -17.70
N ASP A 113 6.85 -5.48 -18.10
CA ASP A 113 7.04 -6.59 -19.05
C ASP A 113 6.52 -7.90 -18.45
N LYS A 114 6.80 -8.14 -17.17
CA LYS A 114 6.33 -9.34 -16.46
C LYS A 114 4.79 -9.37 -16.35
N ALA A 115 4.19 -8.24 -16.07
CA ALA A 115 2.73 -8.13 -16.03
C ALA A 115 2.11 -8.39 -17.39
N GLU A 116 2.69 -7.84 -18.46
CA GLU A 116 2.24 -8.06 -19.83
C GLU A 116 2.37 -9.53 -20.24
N GLU A 117 3.49 -10.16 -19.91
CA GLU A 117 3.73 -11.59 -20.18
C GLU A 117 2.67 -12.45 -19.49
N ARG A 118 2.34 -12.18 -18.24
CA ARG A 118 1.29 -12.88 -17.50
C ARG A 118 -0.07 -12.72 -18.18
N THR A 119 -0.38 -11.54 -18.68
CA THR A 119 -1.64 -11.27 -19.39
C THR A 119 -1.70 -12.06 -20.71
N LYS A 120 -0.61 -12.10 -21.46
CA LYS A 120 -0.53 -12.88 -22.70
C LYS A 120 -0.74 -14.37 -22.45
N LEU A 121 -0.13 -14.91 -21.38
CA LEU A 121 -0.32 -16.32 -21.00
C LEU A 121 -1.79 -16.64 -20.70
N LEU A 122 -2.46 -15.74 -20.00
CA LEU A 122 -3.89 -15.90 -19.72
C LEU A 122 -4.72 -15.91 -20.99
N MET A 123 -4.44 -15.02 -21.93
CA MET A 123 -5.14 -14.95 -23.23
C MET A 123 -4.94 -16.21 -24.05
N VAL A 124 -3.73 -16.78 -24.09
CA VAL A 124 -3.43 -18.03 -24.77
C VAL A 124 -4.21 -19.19 -24.15
N ARG A 125 -4.27 -19.27 -22.82
CA ARG A 125 -5.04 -20.32 -22.12
C ARG A 125 -6.53 -20.22 -22.42
N GLN A 126 -7.08 -19.02 -22.47
CA GLN A 126 -8.49 -18.80 -22.81
C GLN A 126 -8.79 -19.20 -24.25
N ALA A 127 -7.92 -18.85 -25.21
CA ALA A 127 -8.06 -19.25 -26.61
C ALA A 127 -8.02 -20.77 -26.77
N ASN A 128 -7.08 -21.43 -26.10
CA ASN A 128 -6.97 -22.90 -26.13
C ASN A 128 -8.22 -23.57 -25.56
N LYS A 129 -8.77 -23.02 -24.49
CA LYS A 129 -10.01 -23.53 -23.88
C LYS A 129 -11.19 -23.41 -24.83
N GLN A 130 -11.34 -22.31 -25.53
CA GLN A 130 -12.37 -22.11 -26.53
C GLN A 130 -12.26 -23.10 -27.68
N ILE A 131 -11.03 -23.32 -28.17
CA ILE A 131 -10.78 -24.30 -29.23
C ILE A 131 -11.17 -25.70 -28.77
N GLU A 132 -10.83 -26.10 -27.55
CA GLU A 132 -11.21 -27.38 -26.98
C GLU A 132 -12.74 -27.55 -26.93
N GLU A 133 -13.45 -26.53 -26.49
CA GLU A 133 -14.91 -26.53 -26.42
C GLU A 133 -15.56 -26.65 -27.80
N MET A 134 -14.95 -26.03 -28.81
CA MET A 134 -15.45 -26.12 -30.21
C MET A 134 -15.22 -27.49 -30.84
N ARG A 135 -14.27 -28.28 -30.33
CA ARG A 135 -13.99 -29.64 -30.82
C ARG A 135 -14.93 -30.69 -30.26
N ARG A 136 -15.73 -30.37 -29.28
CA ARG A 136 -16.72 -31.24 -28.67
C ARG A 136 -18.07 -31.08 -29.38
#